data_739f1835171b0b655a9a0dd2afa63d00
#
_entry.id   739f1835171b0b655a9a0dd2afa63d00
#
_cell.length_a   1.000
_cell.length_b   1.000
_cell.length_c   1.000
_cell.angle_alpha   90.00
_cell.angle_beta   90.00
_cell.angle_gamma   90.00
#
_symmetry.space_group_name_H-M   'P 1'
#
loop_
_entity.id
_entity.type
_entity.pdbx_description
1 polymer ?
#
loop_
_entity_poly.entity_id
_entity_poly.type
_entity_poly.pdbx_seq_one_letter_code
_entity_poly.pdbx_strand_id
1 'polypeptide(L)'
;MFMQSNIATELIQFIKTSPSAFHAVDTMKKEFLANGFTALAENERWNLKAGGQYFITRNDSSIIAFSIPENGFHGMRIMASHSDSPSFKIKENPEMEVEKHYIKLNVERYGGMIFAPWFDRPLSVAGRLIIKNPSTGTLESRLVNVDRDLVMIPNLAIHMNREVNSGYKYNAQKGMLPLYGMSTAKDTFMETVAGAAHVSTDDILGHDLFLYNRESASIWGADEEFISAPQLDDLQCAFSSMKGFLYGEKNNYLALHCVFNNEEVGSGTKQGAASTFLRDTLQRIHEVLGYDCEDYRIHLANSLMFSADNAHAVHPNHTDMADPTNRPYLNGGIVIKFNANQKYCTDAVSAAMFRDICKQADVPVQTFTNRSDIAGGSTLGNISNTQVALNTVDIGLPQLAMHSPYETAGVKDTEYLVRAARAFFS
;
A
#
# COMPACT_ATOMS: atom_id res chain seq x y z
N MET A 1 -15.69 23.44 0.54
CA MET A 1 -15.27 23.25 -0.85
C MET A 1 -13.75 23.36 -1.05
N PHE A 2 -13.06 24.36 -0.47
CA PHE A 2 -11.61 24.55 -0.62
C PHE A 2 -10.71 23.48 0.05
N MET A 3 -11.13 22.77 1.10
CA MET A 3 -10.33 21.70 1.73
C MET A 3 -10.33 20.39 0.92
N GLN A 4 -11.43 19.99 0.32
CA GLN A 4 -11.57 18.72 -0.41
C GLN A 4 -10.65 18.62 -1.63
N SER A 5 -10.48 19.71 -2.37
CA SER A 5 -9.58 19.72 -3.53
C SER A 5 -8.09 19.60 -3.12
N ASN A 6 -7.75 19.99 -1.89
CA ASN A 6 -6.36 19.92 -1.40
C ASN A 6 -5.95 18.47 -1.07
N ILE A 7 -6.76 17.73 -0.31
CA ILE A 7 -6.45 16.35 0.11
C ILE A 7 -6.34 15.40 -1.10
N ALA A 8 -7.25 15.51 -2.07
CA ALA A 8 -7.16 14.69 -3.30
C ALA A 8 -5.91 15.03 -4.12
N THR A 9 -5.53 16.29 -4.21
CA THR A 9 -4.31 16.74 -4.89
C THR A 9 -3.05 16.25 -4.15
N GLU A 10 -3.05 16.28 -2.82
CA GLU A 10 -1.97 15.74 -2.00
C GLU A 10 -1.82 14.22 -2.17
N LEU A 11 -2.94 13.49 -2.25
CA LEU A 11 -2.94 12.05 -2.56
C LEU A 11 -2.32 11.77 -3.93
N ILE A 12 -2.72 12.53 -4.97
CA ILE A 12 -2.13 12.40 -6.32
C ILE A 12 -0.61 12.61 -6.27
N GLN A 13 -0.15 13.62 -5.54
CA GLN A 13 1.28 13.88 -5.40
C GLN A 13 1.99 12.76 -4.63
N PHE A 14 1.38 12.22 -3.59
CA PHE A 14 1.90 11.09 -2.84
C PHE A 14 2.05 9.85 -3.72
N ILE A 15 1.02 9.50 -4.50
CA ILE A 15 1.06 8.38 -5.45
C ILE A 15 2.16 8.60 -6.49
N LYS A 16 2.26 9.80 -7.07
CA LYS A 16 3.29 10.14 -8.05
C LYS A 16 4.71 9.94 -7.54
N THR A 17 4.96 10.19 -6.25
CA THR A 17 6.27 10.00 -5.62
C THR A 17 6.49 8.58 -5.09
N SER A 18 5.52 7.69 -5.27
CA SER A 18 5.48 6.34 -4.69
C SER A 18 5.33 5.24 -5.75
N PRO A 19 6.15 5.19 -6.82
CA PRO A 19 6.00 4.22 -7.91
C PRO A 19 6.31 2.77 -7.51
N SER A 20 6.77 2.50 -6.30
CA SER A 20 6.96 1.18 -5.70
C SER A 20 6.82 1.25 -4.18
N ALA A 21 6.66 0.10 -3.51
CA ALA A 21 6.59 0.02 -2.05
C ALA A 21 7.78 0.69 -1.35
N PHE A 22 8.97 0.60 -1.93
CA PHE A 22 10.18 1.25 -1.40
C PHE A 22 10.10 2.77 -1.46
N HIS A 23 9.57 3.31 -2.55
CA HIS A 23 9.35 4.75 -2.71
C HIS A 23 8.22 5.25 -1.80
N ALA A 24 7.15 4.48 -1.63
CA ALA A 24 6.07 4.83 -0.72
C ALA A 24 6.57 5.00 0.72
N VAL A 25 7.38 4.05 1.20
CA VAL A 25 7.99 4.13 2.53
C VAL A 25 8.98 5.29 2.63
N ASP A 26 9.79 5.53 1.60
CA ASP A 26 10.73 6.67 1.59
C ASP A 26 10.00 8.03 1.61
N THR A 27 8.88 8.14 0.89
CA THR A 27 8.02 9.33 0.93
C THR A 27 7.44 9.54 2.33
N MET A 28 6.95 8.48 2.99
CA MET A 28 6.46 8.56 4.38
C MET A 28 7.57 8.93 5.37
N LYS A 29 8.77 8.34 5.22
CA LYS A 29 9.95 8.72 6.04
C LYS A 29 10.24 10.21 5.96
N LYS A 30 10.23 10.77 4.75
CA LYS A 30 10.46 12.22 4.54
C LYS A 30 9.38 13.06 5.23
N GLU A 31 8.10 12.65 5.13
CA GLU A 31 7.01 13.32 5.82
C GLU A 31 7.18 13.26 7.35
N PHE A 32 7.53 12.10 7.93
CA PHE A 32 7.75 11.97 9.37
C PHE A 32 8.94 12.80 9.83
N LEU A 33 10.06 12.78 9.12
CA LEU A 33 11.22 13.61 9.45
C LEU A 33 10.87 15.11 9.40
N ALA A 34 10.13 15.55 8.39
CA ALA A 34 9.68 16.94 8.27
C ALA A 34 8.73 17.36 9.41
N ASN A 35 8.04 16.40 10.03
CA ASN A 35 7.15 16.61 11.19
C ASN A 35 7.84 16.32 12.55
N GLY A 36 9.18 16.22 12.59
CA GLY A 36 9.95 16.12 13.82
C GLY A 36 10.07 14.72 14.43
N PHE A 37 9.68 13.68 13.70
CA PHE A 37 9.86 12.30 14.15
C PHE A 37 11.33 11.88 14.08
N THR A 38 11.76 11.08 15.05
CA THR A 38 13.10 10.51 15.10
C THR A 38 13.13 9.11 14.49
N ALA A 39 14.02 8.86 13.55
CA ALA A 39 14.24 7.53 12.98
C ALA A 39 14.94 6.62 14.01
N LEU A 40 14.47 5.39 14.11
CA LEU A 40 15.06 4.33 14.93
C LEU A 40 15.60 3.20 14.05
N ALA A 41 16.68 2.58 14.46
CA ALA A 41 17.24 1.38 13.84
C ALA A 41 16.84 0.11 14.62
N GLU A 42 16.48 -0.97 13.89
CA GLU A 42 16.11 -2.25 14.54
C GLU A 42 17.29 -2.91 15.28
N ASN A 43 18.50 -2.74 14.78
CA ASN A 43 19.72 -3.33 15.32
C ASN A 43 20.40 -2.49 16.40
N GLU A 44 19.76 -1.40 16.87
CA GLU A 44 20.26 -0.52 17.91
C GLU A 44 19.36 -0.52 19.15
N ARG A 45 19.91 -0.10 20.29
CA ARG A 45 19.12 0.16 21.48
C ARG A 45 18.34 1.46 21.32
N TRP A 46 17.04 1.41 21.63
CA TRP A 46 16.20 2.60 21.55
C TRP A 46 16.31 3.44 22.83
N ASN A 47 16.26 4.75 22.67
CA ASN A 47 16.16 5.71 23.76
C ASN A 47 14.85 6.48 23.58
N LEU A 48 13.76 5.98 24.17
CA LEU A 48 12.43 6.53 24.04
C LEU A 48 12.11 7.43 25.23
N LYS A 49 11.32 8.49 24.98
CA LYS A 49 10.89 9.45 26.00
C LYS A 49 9.38 9.64 25.92
N ALA A 50 8.73 9.94 27.04
CA ALA A 50 7.38 10.46 27.07
C ALA A 50 7.30 11.73 26.19
N GLY A 51 6.20 11.89 25.45
CA GLY A 51 6.01 12.94 24.45
C GLY A 51 6.80 12.75 23.14
N GLY A 52 7.63 11.71 23.05
CA GLY A 52 8.47 11.46 21.88
C GLY A 52 7.72 10.87 20.68
N GLN A 53 8.22 11.20 19.49
CA GLN A 53 7.67 10.73 18.20
C GLN A 53 8.78 10.05 17.39
N TYR A 54 8.51 8.84 16.94
CA TYR A 54 9.52 7.98 16.35
C TYR A 54 8.97 7.21 15.16
N PHE A 55 9.85 6.74 14.29
CA PHE A 55 9.50 5.74 13.29
C PHE A 55 10.64 4.74 13.08
N ILE A 56 10.26 3.54 12.61
CA ILE A 56 11.17 2.45 12.28
C ILE A 56 10.75 1.84 10.95
N THR A 57 11.71 1.39 10.15
CA THR A 57 11.45 0.70 8.88
C THR A 57 11.98 -0.72 8.91
N ARG A 58 11.33 -1.62 8.20
CA ARG A 58 11.83 -2.97 7.95
C ARG A 58 11.89 -3.23 6.45
N ASN A 59 13.06 -3.68 5.98
CA ASN A 59 13.34 -3.95 4.57
C ASN A 59 13.13 -2.74 3.63
N ASP A 60 13.16 -1.49 4.15
CA ASP A 60 12.85 -0.24 3.43
C ASP A 60 11.48 -0.24 2.69
N SER A 61 10.61 -1.19 2.97
CA SER A 61 9.32 -1.36 2.31
C SER A 61 8.13 -1.45 3.29
N SER A 62 8.41 -1.44 4.59
CA SER A 62 7.41 -1.32 5.65
C SER A 62 7.85 -0.31 6.68
N ILE A 63 6.90 0.39 7.30
CA ILE A 63 7.17 1.43 8.27
C ILE A 63 6.16 1.37 9.42
N ILE A 64 6.63 1.61 10.64
CA ILE A 64 5.80 1.85 11.81
C ILE A 64 6.25 3.19 12.40
N ALA A 65 5.35 4.18 12.41
CA ALA A 65 5.54 5.43 13.12
C ALA A 65 4.69 5.43 14.38
N PHE A 66 5.21 5.97 15.48
CA PHE A 66 4.49 6.01 16.74
C PHE A 66 4.76 7.29 17.55
N SER A 67 3.77 7.64 18.37
CA SER A 67 3.83 8.77 19.29
C SER A 67 3.51 8.30 20.69
N ILE A 68 4.37 8.63 21.65
CA ILE A 68 4.24 8.27 23.05
C ILE A 68 3.62 9.46 23.81
N PRO A 69 2.47 9.31 24.49
CA PRO A 69 1.89 10.37 25.30
C PRO A 69 2.82 10.81 26.46
N GLU A 70 2.74 12.09 26.87
CA GLU A 70 3.55 12.61 27.98
C GLU A 70 3.22 11.97 29.34
N ASN A 71 1.93 11.64 29.55
CA ASN A 71 1.43 11.17 30.85
C ASN A 71 1.26 9.64 30.92
N GLY A 72 1.93 8.88 30.02
CA GLY A 72 1.73 7.45 29.90
C GLY A 72 0.47 7.09 29.13
N PHE A 73 0.19 5.79 28.97
CA PHE A 73 -0.95 5.28 28.22
C PHE A 73 -1.49 3.99 28.86
N HIS A 74 -2.75 3.68 28.59
CA HIS A 74 -3.43 2.47 29.08
C HIS A 74 -3.88 1.54 27.94
N GLY A 75 -3.53 1.86 26.71
CA GLY A 75 -3.86 1.11 25.51
C GLY A 75 -3.28 1.77 24.27
N MET A 76 -3.51 1.16 23.12
CA MET A 76 -2.93 1.58 21.85
C MET A 76 -4.01 1.90 20.82
N ARG A 77 -3.72 2.87 19.98
CA ARG A 77 -4.50 3.18 18.77
C ARG A 77 -3.62 2.90 17.56
N ILE A 78 -3.96 1.87 16.82
CA ILE A 78 -3.16 1.38 15.70
C ILE A 78 -3.97 1.53 14.41
N MET A 79 -3.41 2.12 13.39
CA MET A 79 -3.97 2.11 12.05
C MET A 79 -2.97 1.47 11.10
N ALA A 80 -3.38 0.40 10.43
CA ALA A 80 -2.55 -0.42 9.57
C ALA A 80 -3.07 -0.41 8.13
N SER A 81 -2.16 -0.36 7.17
CA SER A 81 -2.38 -0.36 5.71
C SER A 81 -1.19 -1.05 5.02
N HIS A 82 -1.15 -1.08 3.68
CA HIS A 82 -0.02 -1.66 2.97
C HIS A 82 0.60 -0.73 1.91
N SER A 83 1.84 -1.06 1.52
CA SER A 83 2.66 -0.23 0.62
C SER A 83 2.77 -0.78 -0.80
N ASP A 84 2.48 -2.06 -0.97
CA ASP A 84 2.57 -2.77 -2.25
C ASP A 84 1.26 -2.70 -3.04
N SER A 85 1.33 -3.02 -4.31
CA SER A 85 0.20 -3.11 -5.24
C SER A 85 0.53 -4.15 -6.31
N PRO A 86 -0.47 -4.79 -6.95
CA PRO A 86 -0.22 -5.78 -7.98
C PRO A 86 0.56 -5.19 -9.15
N SER A 87 1.62 -5.89 -9.56
CA SER A 87 2.51 -5.45 -10.62
C SER A 87 3.27 -6.61 -11.26
N PHE A 88 4.18 -6.29 -12.17
CA PHE A 88 5.16 -7.22 -12.71
C PHE A 88 6.53 -6.95 -12.09
N LYS A 89 7.12 -7.98 -11.45
CA LYS A 89 8.50 -7.93 -10.95
C LYS A 89 9.47 -8.33 -12.07
N ILE A 90 10.52 -7.55 -12.25
CA ILE A 90 11.64 -7.87 -13.15
C ILE A 90 12.43 -9.05 -12.55
N LYS A 91 12.70 -10.08 -13.35
CA LYS A 91 13.50 -11.24 -12.94
C LYS A 91 15.00 -10.94 -12.96
N GLU A 92 15.80 -11.73 -12.25
CA GLU A 92 17.25 -11.53 -12.10
C GLU A 92 18.01 -11.45 -13.43
N ASN A 93 17.63 -12.26 -14.43
CA ASN A 93 18.15 -12.14 -15.80
C ASN A 93 17.05 -11.53 -16.68
N PRO A 94 17.02 -10.19 -16.80
CA PRO A 94 15.83 -9.50 -17.31
C PRO A 94 15.70 -9.54 -18.84
N GLU A 95 16.78 -9.57 -19.59
CA GLU A 95 16.71 -9.41 -21.04
C GLU A 95 16.47 -10.73 -21.77
N MET A 96 15.60 -10.66 -22.78
CA MET A 96 15.29 -11.77 -23.70
C MET A 96 15.33 -11.28 -25.13
N GLU A 97 16.23 -11.83 -25.92
CA GLU A 97 16.31 -11.56 -27.37
C GLU A 97 15.23 -12.34 -28.13
N VAL A 98 14.55 -11.69 -29.07
CA VAL A 98 13.51 -12.27 -29.93
C VAL A 98 13.89 -12.11 -31.39
N GLU A 99 14.05 -13.24 -32.11
CA GLU A 99 14.32 -13.30 -33.55
C GLU A 99 15.54 -12.45 -33.99
N LYS A 100 16.46 -12.12 -33.08
CA LYS A 100 17.60 -11.20 -33.28
C LYS A 100 17.20 -9.77 -33.66
N HIS A 101 15.95 -9.40 -33.42
CA HIS A 101 15.41 -8.07 -33.76
C HIS A 101 14.93 -7.27 -32.56
N TYR A 102 14.39 -7.94 -31.54
CA TYR A 102 13.79 -7.27 -30.40
C TYR A 102 14.41 -7.71 -29.09
N ILE A 103 14.43 -6.82 -28.13
CA ILE A 103 14.71 -7.13 -26.72
C ILE A 103 13.43 -6.89 -25.92
N LYS A 104 13.00 -7.87 -25.16
CA LYS A 104 11.91 -7.77 -24.18
C LYS A 104 12.42 -8.11 -22.80
N LEU A 105 11.69 -7.68 -21.77
CA LEU A 105 12.05 -7.98 -20.39
C LEU A 105 11.31 -9.23 -19.88
N ASN A 106 12.03 -10.06 -19.17
CA ASN A 106 11.49 -11.22 -18.46
C ASN A 106 10.95 -10.77 -17.11
N VAL A 107 9.64 -10.90 -16.94
CA VAL A 107 8.94 -10.48 -15.75
C VAL A 107 8.11 -11.62 -15.16
N GLU A 108 7.77 -11.51 -13.90
CA GLU A 108 6.79 -12.39 -13.25
C GLU A 108 5.70 -11.56 -12.55
N ARG A 109 4.53 -12.18 -12.44
CA ARG A 109 3.38 -11.60 -11.78
C ARG A 109 3.62 -11.46 -10.27
N TYR A 110 3.40 -10.28 -9.74
CA TYR A 110 3.32 -9.99 -8.32
C TYR A 110 1.87 -9.65 -7.96
N GLY A 111 1.26 -10.47 -7.11
CA GLY A 111 -0.14 -10.32 -6.70
C GLY A 111 -1.18 -10.75 -7.75
N GLY A 112 -2.43 -10.51 -7.43
CA GLY A 112 -3.60 -10.85 -8.25
C GLY A 112 -4.07 -9.68 -9.10
N MET A 113 -3.59 -9.53 -10.34
CA MET A 113 -3.88 -8.37 -11.19
C MET A 113 -4.88 -8.65 -12.32
N ILE A 114 -5.55 -7.61 -12.78
CA ILE A 114 -6.31 -7.60 -14.04
C ILE A 114 -5.33 -7.38 -15.19
N PHE A 115 -5.18 -8.37 -16.09
CA PHE A 115 -4.16 -8.31 -17.16
C PHE A 115 -4.49 -7.33 -18.29
N ALA A 116 -5.75 -7.27 -18.73
CA ALA A 116 -6.12 -6.49 -19.91
C ALA A 116 -5.68 -5.02 -19.90
N PRO A 117 -5.81 -4.28 -18.78
CA PRO A 117 -5.42 -2.86 -18.78
C PRO A 117 -3.92 -2.62 -18.72
N TRP A 118 -3.05 -3.64 -18.66
CA TRP A 118 -1.60 -3.49 -18.75
C TRP A 118 -1.08 -3.34 -20.20
N PHE A 119 -1.91 -3.67 -21.18
CA PHE A 119 -1.54 -3.54 -22.58
C PHE A 119 -1.61 -2.09 -23.09
N ASP A 120 -0.76 -1.81 -24.09
CA ASP A 120 -0.77 -0.60 -24.95
C ASP A 120 -0.66 0.72 -24.18
N ARG A 121 -0.05 0.70 -23.00
CA ARG A 121 0.17 1.90 -22.20
C ARG A 121 1.64 2.10 -21.84
N PRO A 122 2.07 3.34 -21.61
CA PRO A 122 3.44 3.64 -21.24
C PRO A 122 3.73 3.07 -19.84
N LEU A 123 4.76 2.25 -19.75
CA LEU A 123 5.24 1.67 -18.49
C LEU A 123 6.70 2.08 -18.24
N SER A 124 7.08 2.07 -16.98
CA SER A 124 8.46 2.22 -16.57
C SER A 124 8.82 1.26 -15.44
N VAL A 125 10.05 1.40 -14.93
CA VAL A 125 10.62 0.55 -13.90
C VAL A 125 11.03 1.39 -12.70
N ALA A 126 10.60 0.96 -11.50
CA ALA A 126 11.01 1.54 -10.24
C ALA A 126 11.23 0.44 -9.20
N GLY A 127 11.98 0.77 -8.15
CA GLY A 127 12.27 -0.16 -7.06
C GLY A 127 13.54 0.22 -6.32
N ARG A 128 14.36 -0.78 -5.98
CA ARG A 128 15.67 -0.55 -5.35
C ARG A 128 16.75 -1.43 -5.95
N LEU A 129 17.97 -0.95 -5.83
CA LEU A 129 19.21 -1.69 -6.04
C LEU A 129 19.89 -1.91 -4.69
N ILE A 130 20.54 -3.05 -4.55
CA ILE A 130 21.50 -3.27 -3.46
C ILE A 130 22.87 -3.13 -4.07
N ILE A 131 23.63 -2.14 -3.61
CA ILE A 131 24.96 -1.82 -4.11
C ILE A 131 26.01 -2.06 -3.03
N LYS A 132 27.21 -2.33 -3.47
CA LYS A 132 28.40 -2.29 -2.60
C LYS A 132 29.00 -0.90 -2.66
N ASN A 133 28.95 -0.17 -1.55
CA ASN A 133 29.57 1.16 -1.51
C ASN A 133 31.10 1.02 -1.72
N PRO A 134 31.68 1.61 -2.76
CA PRO A 134 33.09 1.44 -3.07
C PRO A 134 34.03 2.05 -2.01
N SER A 135 33.57 3.03 -1.24
CA SER A 135 34.37 3.70 -0.23
C SER A 135 34.36 2.98 1.11
N THR A 136 33.23 2.39 1.51
CA THR A 136 33.05 1.74 2.83
C THR A 136 33.05 0.22 2.76
N GLY A 137 32.81 -0.35 1.60
CA GLY A 137 32.61 -1.79 1.38
C GLY A 137 31.28 -2.34 1.93
N THR A 138 30.42 -1.49 2.49
CA THR A 138 29.12 -1.86 3.05
C THR A 138 28.05 -2.02 1.97
N LEU A 139 27.04 -2.83 2.26
CA LEU A 139 25.85 -2.93 1.39
C LEU A 139 24.91 -1.76 1.67
N GLU A 140 24.45 -1.10 0.61
CA GLU A 140 23.52 0.01 0.67
C GLU A 140 22.31 -0.25 -0.24
N SER A 141 21.13 0.18 0.24
CA SER A 141 19.91 0.22 -0.56
C SER A 141 19.85 1.56 -1.30
N ARG A 142 19.70 1.51 -2.61
CA ARG A 142 19.58 2.68 -3.48
C ARG A 142 18.25 2.63 -4.24
N LEU A 143 17.37 3.59 -3.99
CA LEU A 143 16.13 3.73 -4.75
C LEU A 143 16.43 4.07 -6.21
N VAL A 144 15.63 3.52 -7.10
CA VAL A 144 15.68 3.81 -8.53
C VAL A 144 14.30 3.96 -9.12
N ASN A 145 14.13 5.02 -9.89
CA ASN A 145 12.98 5.26 -10.77
C ASN A 145 13.50 5.72 -12.12
N VAL A 146 13.24 4.97 -13.16
CA VAL A 146 13.69 5.32 -14.52
C VAL A 146 12.87 6.47 -15.12
N ASP A 147 11.82 6.87 -14.53
CA ASP A 147 10.96 8.05 -14.76
C ASP A 147 10.86 8.57 -16.23
N ARG A 148 10.78 7.67 -17.17
CA ARG A 148 10.45 7.91 -18.57
C ARG A 148 9.64 6.74 -19.13
N ASP A 149 8.95 6.93 -20.24
CA ASP A 149 8.31 5.84 -20.96
C ASP A 149 9.40 4.89 -21.46
N LEU A 150 9.50 3.73 -20.83
CA LEU A 150 10.64 2.82 -21.04
C LEU A 150 10.24 1.56 -21.78
N VAL A 151 9.09 0.97 -21.42
CA VAL A 151 8.63 -0.30 -21.95
C VAL A 151 7.12 -0.27 -22.22
N MET A 152 6.66 -1.19 -23.03
CA MET A 152 5.24 -1.39 -23.33
C MET A 152 4.95 -2.87 -23.52
N ILE A 153 3.76 -3.31 -23.11
CA ILE A 153 3.24 -4.64 -23.43
C ILE A 153 2.27 -4.47 -24.62
N PRO A 154 2.70 -4.72 -25.86
CA PRO A 154 1.83 -4.52 -27.03
C PRO A 154 0.79 -5.64 -27.14
N ASN A 155 -0.47 -5.29 -27.43
CA ASN A 155 -1.47 -6.25 -27.78
C ASN A 155 -1.15 -6.96 -29.11
N LEU A 156 -1.63 -8.18 -29.25
CA LEU A 156 -1.67 -8.82 -30.55
C LEU A 156 -2.82 -8.24 -31.36
N ALA A 157 -2.56 -7.88 -32.61
CA ALA A 157 -3.57 -7.29 -33.49
C ALA A 157 -4.82 -8.18 -33.60
N ILE A 158 -6.00 -7.56 -33.62
CA ILE A 158 -7.29 -8.27 -33.69
C ILE A 158 -7.35 -9.31 -34.83
N HIS A 159 -6.68 -9.03 -35.95
CA HIS A 159 -6.63 -9.94 -37.10
C HIS A 159 -5.92 -11.27 -36.79
N MET A 160 -5.01 -11.29 -35.82
CA MET A 160 -4.28 -12.47 -35.36
C MET A 160 -4.83 -13.07 -34.07
N ASN A 161 -5.76 -12.35 -33.39
CA ASN A 161 -6.41 -12.81 -32.17
C ASN A 161 -7.89 -12.41 -32.16
N ARG A 162 -8.71 -13.07 -32.99
CA ARG A 162 -10.14 -12.73 -33.17
C ARG A 162 -10.98 -13.05 -31.93
N GLU A 163 -10.48 -13.89 -31.04
CA GLU A 163 -11.15 -14.28 -29.78
C GLU A 163 -10.91 -13.30 -28.61
N VAL A 164 -10.14 -12.24 -28.83
CA VAL A 164 -9.74 -11.31 -27.75
C VAL A 164 -10.94 -10.72 -26.99
N ASN A 165 -12.05 -10.48 -27.69
CA ASN A 165 -13.29 -9.93 -27.10
C ASN A 165 -14.31 -11.02 -26.71
N SER A 166 -13.99 -12.31 -26.84
CA SER A 166 -14.88 -13.45 -26.61
C SER A 166 -14.42 -14.34 -25.45
N GLY A 167 -13.67 -13.78 -24.48
CA GLY A 167 -13.18 -14.52 -23.31
C GLY A 167 -11.76 -15.05 -23.48
N TYR A 168 -10.89 -14.31 -24.15
CA TYR A 168 -9.47 -14.68 -24.32
C TYR A 168 -8.75 -14.86 -22.99
N LYS A 169 -8.05 -16.00 -22.84
CA LYS A 169 -7.28 -16.32 -21.66
C LYS A 169 -5.84 -15.82 -21.79
N TYR A 170 -5.50 -14.78 -21.07
CA TYR A 170 -4.15 -14.23 -21.02
C TYR A 170 -3.15 -15.21 -20.41
N ASN A 171 -1.93 -15.25 -20.96
CA ASN A 171 -0.81 -16.02 -20.44
C ASN A 171 0.36 -15.09 -20.12
N ALA A 172 0.69 -14.95 -18.84
CA ALA A 172 1.71 -14.02 -18.38
C ALA A 172 3.09 -14.27 -19.02
N GLN A 173 3.49 -15.54 -19.19
CA GLN A 173 4.80 -15.90 -19.74
C GLN A 173 4.90 -15.65 -21.25
N LYS A 174 3.79 -15.73 -21.98
CA LYS A 174 3.80 -15.61 -23.46
C LYS A 174 3.41 -14.23 -23.95
N GLY A 175 2.38 -13.63 -23.35
CA GLY A 175 1.74 -12.43 -23.86
C GLY A 175 2.01 -11.16 -23.06
N MET A 176 2.58 -11.26 -21.85
CA MET A 176 2.70 -10.12 -20.93
C MET A 176 4.14 -9.64 -20.73
N LEU A 177 5.09 -10.11 -21.54
CA LEU A 177 6.49 -9.70 -21.42
C LEU A 177 6.69 -8.36 -22.16
N PRO A 178 7.13 -7.29 -21.47
CA PRO A 178 7.20 -5.96 -22.08
C PRO A 178 8.32 -5.85 -23.09
N LEU A 179 8.04 -5.19 -24.19
CA LEU A 179 9.02 -4.80 -25.22
C LEU A 179 9.87 -3.67 -24.66
N TYR A 180 11.18 -3.84 -24.70
CA TYR A 180 12.17 -2.87 -24.22
C TYR A 180 12.87 -2.11 -25.36
N GLY A 181 13.24 -2.80 -26.43
CA GLY A 181 13.94 -2.16 -27.53
C GLY A 181 14.19 -3.05 -28.73
N MET A 182 14.92 -2.51 -29.70
CA MET A 182 15.47 -3.27 -30.82
C MET A 182 16.70 -4.04 -30.36
N SER A 183 17.25 -4.91 -31.24
CA SER A 183 18.46 -5.71 -30.94
C SER A 183 19.67 -4.89 -30.49
N THR A 184 19.75 -3.62 -30.87
CA THR A 184 20.78 -2.68 -30.41
C THR A 184 20.68 -2.31 -28.92
N ALA A 185 19.54 -2.60 -28.29
CA ALA A 185 19.34 -2.39 -26.85
C ALA A 185 19.76 -3.62 -26.01
N LYS A 186 20.34 -4.65 -26.64
CA LYS A 186 20.82 -5.83 -25.91
C LYS A 186 21.90 -5.45 -24.90
N ASP A 187 21.80 -6.04 -23.70
CA ASP A 187 22.71 -5.86 -22.57
C ASP A 187 22.72 -4.41 -21.98
N THR A 188 21.70 -3.56 -22.30
CA THR A 188 21.64 -2.16 -21.85
C THR A 188 20.62 -1.89 -20.75
N PHE A 189 19.77 -2.87 -20.39
CA PHE A 189 18.72 -2.62 -19.39
C PHE A 189 19.31 -2.26 -18.02
N MET A 190 20.27 -3.04 -17.54
CA MET A 190 20.90 -2.74 -16.24
C MET A 190 21.74 -1.47 -16.27
N GLU A 191 22.33 -1.09 -17.42
CA GLU A 191 22.98 0.22 -17.61
C GLU A 191 21.97 1.37 -17.50
N THR A 192 20.78 1.22 -18.10
CA THR A 192 19.67 2.18 -17.98
C THR A 192 19.23 2.36 -16.53
N VAL A 193 19.08 1.25 -15.79
CA VAL A 193 18.70 1.27 -14.38
C VAL A 193 19.81 1.89 -13.51
N ALA A 194 21.06 1.49 -13.73
CA ALA A 194 22.21 2.02 -13.01
C ALA A 194 22.38 3.55 -13.25
N GLY A 195 22.21 3.97 -14.49
CA GLY A 195 22.23 5.40 -14.84
C GLY A 195 21.16 6.21 -14.13
N ALA A 196 19.94 5.68 -14.03
CA ALA A 196 18.85 6.32 -13.30
C ALA A 196 19.10 6.40 -11.78
N ALA A 197 19.83 5.42 -11.22
CA ALA A 197 20.22 5.40 -9.81
C ALA A 197 21.53 6.16 -9.52
N HIS A 198 22.23 6.64 -10.55
CA HIS A 198 23.56 7.27 -10.45
C HIS A 198 24.61 6.36 -9.79
N VAL A 199 24.65 5.09 -10.20
CA VAL A 199 25.61 4.08 -9.72
C VAL A 199 26.28 3.36 -10.89
N SER A 200 27.39 2.68 -10.64
CA SER A 200 28.00 1.77 -11.61
C SER A 200 27.24 0.45 -11.64
N THR A 201 27.12 -0.18 -12.81
CA THR A 201 26.58 -1.53 -12.95
C THR A 201 27.41 -2.55 -12.16
N ASP A 202 28.72 -2.36 -12.09
CA ASP A 202 29.65 -3.26 -11.37
C ASP A 202 29.43 -3.24 -9.84
N ASP A 203 28.83 -2.19 -9.29
CA ASP A 203 28.52 -2.08 -7.87
C ASP A 203 27.19 -2.75 -7.50
N ILE A 204 26.35 -3.13 -8.48
CA ILE A 204 25.04 -3.71 -8.24
C ILE A 204 25.18 -5.20 -7.91
N LEU A 205 24.72 -5.59 -6.71
CA LEU A 205 24.74 -6.96 -6.23
C LEU A 205 23.35 -7.61 -6.21
N GLY A 206 22.28 -6.84 -6.38
CA GLY A 206 20.92 -7.35 -6.43
C GLY A 206 19.90 -6.24 -6.68
N HIS A 207 18.69 -6.61 -7.02
CA HIS A 207 17.63 -5.64 -7.28
C HIS A 207 16.25 -6.17 -6.92
N ASP A 208 15.37 -5.26 -6.54
CA ASP A 208 13.93 -5.46 -6.47
C ASP A 208 13.26 -4.41 -7.36
N LEU A 209 13.03 -4.75 -8.62
CA LEU A 209 12.51 -3.85 -9.64
C LEU A 209 11.12 -4.28 -10.09
N PHE A 210 10.23 -3.30 -10.24
CA PHE A 210 8.84 -3.52 -10.63
C PHE A 210 8.44 -2.60 -11.79
N LEU A 211 7.57 -3.08 -12.65
CA LEU A 211 6.89 -2.22 -13.62
C LEU A 211 5.88 -1.33 -12.89
N TYR A 212 5.68 -0.13 -13.40
CA TYR A 212 4.57 0.72 -12.99
C TYR A 212 3.97 1.46 -14.17
N ASN A 213 2.68 1.76 -14.06
CA ASN A 213 1.94 2.54 -15.05
C ASN A 213 2.32 4.03 -14.92
N ARG A 214 2.71 4.65 -16.02
CA ARG A 214 3.10 6.08 -16.06
C ARG A 214 1.94 7.03 -16.33
N GLU A 215 0.75 6.51 -16.54
CA GLU A 215 -0.44 7.34 -16.71
C GLU A 215 -0.64 8.22 -15.48
N SER A 216 -0.80 9.53 -15.72
CA SER A 216 -0.99 10.48 -14.62
C SER A 216 -2.34 10.28 -13.96
N ALA A 217 -2.36 10.38 -12.64
CA ALA A 217 -3.61 10.44 -11.89
C ALA A 217 -4.46 11.63 -12.35
N SER A 218 -5.78 11.47 -12.33
CA SER A 218 -6.73 12.50 -12.76
C SER A 218 -7.94 12.57 -11.85
N ILE A 219 -8.48 13.78 -11.69
CA ILE A 219 -9.82 14.02 -11.14
C ILE A 219 -10.73 14.27 -12.33
N TRP A 220 -11.87 13.60 -12.36
CA TRP A 220 -12.78 13.61 -13.51
C TRP A 220 -14.23 13.34 -13.08
N GLY A 221 -15.16 13.38 -14.04
CA GLY A 221 -16.59 13.25 -13.83
C GLY A 221 -17.30 14.56 -14.12
N ALA A 222 -18.62 14.56 -14.11
CA ALA A 222 -19.45 15.74 -14.41
C ALA A 222 -19.23 16.87 -13.39
N ASP A 223 -18.98 16.49 -12.12
CA ASP A 223 -18.75 17.41 -11.00
C ASP A 223 -17.39 17.14 -10.32
N GLU A 224 -16.41 16.59 -11.07
CA GLU A 224 -15.08 16.24 -10.54
C GLU A 224 -15.13 15.29 -9.31
N GLU A 225 -16.10 14.35 -9.32
CA GLU A 225 -16.39 13.47 -8.20
C GLU A 225 -15.53 12.21 -8.13
N PHE A 226 -14.77 11.89 -9.18
CA PHE A 226 -13.93 10.69 -9.26
C PHE A 226 -12.46 11.02 -9.32
N ILE A 227 -11.66 10.19 -8.68
CA ILE A 227 -10.21 10.16 -8.81
C ILE A 227 -9.79 8.82 -9.44
N SER A 228 -8.96 8.87 -10.49
CA SER A 228 -8.33 7.68 -11.05
C SER A 228 -6.82 7.81 -10.98
N ALA A 229 -6.18 6.74 -10.51
CA ALA A 229 -4.73 6.68 -10.33
C ALA A 229 -4.24 5.23 -10.36
N PRO A 230 -2.95 4.99 -10.64
CA PRO A 230 -2.32 3.73 -10.27
C PRO A 230 -2.27 3.60 -8.74
N GLN A 231 -2.27 2.35 -8.23
CA GLN A 231 -1.94 2.04 -6.83
C GLN A 231 -2.85 2.73 -5.77
N LEU A 232 -4.13 3.03 -6.09
CA LEU A 232 -5.08 3.49 -5.07
C LEU A 232 -5.21 2.45 -3.96
N ASP A 233 -5.23 1.18 -4.31
CA ASP A 233 -5.05 0.05 -3.44
C ASP A 233 -3.55 -0.21 -3.23
N ASP A 234 -2.97 0.07 -2.05
CA ASP A 234 -3.62 0.64 -0.86
C ASP A 234 -3.00 2.00 -0.45
N LEU A 235 -2.32 2.68 -1.40
CA LEU A 235 -1.69 3.98 -1.12
C LEU A 235 -2.71 5.05 -0.68
N GLN A 236 -4.00 4.90 -1.06
CA GLN A 236 -5.05 5.81 -0.61
C GLN A 236 -5.30 5.67 0.89
N CYS A 237 -5.38 4.43 1.43
CA CYS A 237 -5.52 4.21 2.88
C CYS A 237 -4.22 4.53 3.62
N ALA A 238 -3.06 4.18 3.08
CA ALA A 238 -1.76 4.49 3.67
C ALA A 238 -1.54 6.00 3.82
N PHE A 239 -1.85 6.78 2.78
CA PHE A 239 -1.81 8.24 2.81
C PHE A 239 -2.80 8.82 3.83
N SER A 240 -4.06 8.37 3.80
CA SER A 240 -5.11 8.88 4.68
C SER A 240 -4.81 8.60 6.15
N SER A 241 -4.31 7.39 6.44
CA SER A 241 -3.85 6.98 7.75
C SER A 241 -2.70 7.86 8.25
N MET A 242 -1.68 8.07 7.41
CA MET A 242 -0.54 8.93 7.73
C MET A 242 -0.99 10.37 8.04
N LYS A 243 -1.84 10.97 7.20
CA LYS A 243 -2.34 12.34 7.42
C LYS A 243 -3.16 12.43 8.70
N GLY A 244 -4.08 11.48 8.94
CA GLY A 244 -4.85 11.44 10.18
C GLY A 244 -3.98 11.25 11.41
N PHE A 245 -2.94 10.42 11.35
CA PHE A 245 -1.96 10.23 12.40
C PHE A 245 -1.16 11.53 12.68
N LEU A 246 -0.70 12.23 11.65
CA LEU A 246 0.02 13.49 11.82
C LEU A 246 -0.87 14.59 12.44
N TYR A 247 -2.16 14.63 12.09
CA TYR A 247 -3.10 15.67 12.55
C TYR A 247 -3.79 15.37 13.89
N GLY A 248 -3.75 14.13 14.38
CA GLY A 248 -4.33 13.74 15.67
C GLY A 248 -3.53 14.29 16.86
N GLU A 249 -4.18 14.47 18.00
CA GLU A 249 -3.55 15.05 19.20
C GLU A 249 -2.67 14.05 19.97
N LYS A 250 -2.99 12.74 19.92
CA LYS A 250 -2.18 11.63 20.50
C LYS A 250 -1.92 11.73 22.00
N ASN A 251 -2.93 12.17 22.78
CA ASN A 251 -2.75 12.52 24.18
C ASN A 251 -2.92 11.35 25.18
N ASN A 252 -3.74 10.32 24.83
CA ASN A 252 -4.21 9.32 25.81
C ASN A 252 -3.77 7.90 25.51
N TYR A 253 -3.35 7.61 24.29
CA TYR A 253 -3.00 6.28 23.79
C TYR A 253 -1.63 6.30 23.13
N LEU A 254 -0.92 5.19 23.22
CA LEU A 254 0.22 4.98 22.31
C LEU A 254 -0.35 4.89 20.89
N ALA A 255 -0.10 5.90 20.09
CA ALA A 255 -0.61 6.00 18.72
C ALA A 255 0.40 5.40 17.73
N LEU A 256 -0.06 4.52 16.82
CA LEU A 256 0.79 3.90 15.81
C LEU A 256 0.15 3.98 14.43
N HIS A 257 0.92 4.42 13.46
CA HIS A 257 0.66 4.28 12.03
C HIS A 257 1.58 3.21 11.47
N CYS A 258 1.00 2.16 10.88
CA CYS A 258 1.72 1.00 10.37
C CYS A 258 1.43 0.83 8.88
N VAL A 259 2.48 0.64 8.07
CA VAL A 259 2.33 0.27 6.66
C VAL A 259 3.19 -0.95 6.40
N PHE A 260 2.56 -2.06 6.02
CA PHE A 260 3.22 -3.33 5.75
C PHE A 260 3.44 -3.52 4.25
N ASN A 261 4.30 -4.45 3.89
CA ASN A 261 4.54 -4.84 2.50
C ASN A 261 4.08 -6.29 2.27
N ASN A 262 4.00 -6.67 1.01
CA ASN A 262 3.65 -8.02 0.55
C ASN A 262 2.23 -8.48 0.96
N GLU A 263 1.30 -7.54 1.16
CA GLU A 263 -0.11 -7.87 1.35
C GLU A 263 -0.64 -8.66 0.16
N GLU A 264 -0.39 -8.19 -1.04
CA GLU A 264 -0.83 -8.71 -2.34
C GLU A 264 -0.36 -10.14 -2.66
N VAL A 265 0.57 -10.65 -1.87
CA VAL A 265 1.13 -12.00 -1.96
C VAL A 265 1.03 -12.78 -0.64
N GLY A 266 0.15 -12.34 0.28
CA GLY A 266 -0.24 -13.07 1.48
C GLY A 266 0.53 -12.74 2.75
N SER A 267 1.24 -11.60 2.82
CA SER A 267 1.87 -11.05 4.04
C SER A 267 2.92 -11.94 4.75
N GLY A 268 3.32 -13.07 4.17
CA GLY A 268 4.16 -14.10 4.80
C GLY A 268 5.67 -13.82 4.80
N THR A 269 6.09 -12.56 4.82
CA THR A 269 7.50 -12.14 4.79
C THR A 269 7.89 -11.41 6.07
N LYS A 270 9.21 -11.16 6.29
CA LYS A 270 9.70 -10.43 7.47
C LYS A 270 9.14 -9.01 7.60
N GLN A 271 8.68 -8.40 6.51
CA GLN A 271 8.11 -7.06 6.43
C GLN A 271 6.58 -7.06 6.23
N GLY A 272 5.94 -8.22 6.13
CA GLY A 272 4.48 -8.35 5.98
C GLY A 272 3.73 -8.34 7.31
N ALA A 273 2.40 -8.22 7.25
CA ALA A 273 1.53 -8.20 8.43
C ALA A 273 1.57 -9.50 9.25
N ALA A 274 1.95 -10.64 8.65
CA ALA A 274 2.15 -11.91 9.34
C ALA A 274 3.47 -11.99 10.14
N SER A 275 4.36 -11.01 9.98
CA SER A 275 5.64 -10.99 10.68
C SER A 275 5.49 -10.53 12.13
N THR A 276 6.60 -10.63 12.86
CA THR A 276 6.68 -10.11 14.23
C THR A 276 6.93 -8.61 14.30
N PHE A 277 6.95 -7.88 13.16
CA PHE A 277 7.36 -6.48 13.12
C PHE A 277 6.55 -5.59 14.08
N LEU A 278 5.22 -5.69 14.04
CA LEU A 278 4.36 -4.95 14.97
C LEU A 278 4.57 -5.40 16.41
N ARG A 279 4.55 -6.72 16.66
CA ARG A 279 4.73 -7.29 18.01
C ARG A 279 6.07 -6.88 18.63
N ASP A 280 7.16 -7.05 17.89
CA ASP A 280 8.50 -6.72 18.38
C ASP A 280 8.63 -5.22 18.67
N THR A 281 8.03 -4.37 17.82
CA THR A 281 8.00 -2.92 18.04
C THR A 281 7.23 -2.57 19.31
N LEU A 282 6.04 -3.11 19.51
CA LEU A 282 5.22 -2.86 20.70
C LEU A 282 5.91 -3.34 21.98
N GLN A 283 6.50 -4.54 21.98
CA GLN A 283 7.21 -5.07 23.12
C GLN A 283 8.43 -4.21 23.46
N ARG A 284 9.24 -3.81 22.47
CA ARG A 284 10.39 -2.93 22.70
C ARG A 284 9.99 -1.56 23.26
N ILE A 285 8.87 -0.98 22.80
CA ILE A 285 8.36 0.28 23.36
C ILE A 285 8.04 0.09 24.85
N HIS A 286 7.30 -0.98 25.21
CA HIS A 286 6.95 -1.26 26.61
C HIS A 286 8.18 -1.48 27.48
N GLU A 287 9.11 -2.32 27.05
CA GLU A 287 10.35 -2.62 27.78
C GLU A 287 11.20 -1.36 28.03
N VAL A 288 11.39 -0.53 27.00
CA VAL A 288 12.19 0.70 27.11
C VAL A 288 11.55 1.74 28.03
N LEU A 289 10.20 1.78 28.05
CA LEU A 289 9.45 2.68 28.94
C LEU A 289 9.27 2.14 30.37
N GLY A 290 9.76 0.92 30.64
CA GLY A 290 9.71 0.31 31.98
C GLY A 290 8.40 -0.38 32.33
N TYR A 291 7.55 -0.64 31.33
CA TYR A 291 6.34 -1.46 31.49
C TYR A 291 6.70 -2.95 31.50
N ASP A 292 6.04 -3.73 32.35
CA ASP A 292 6.26 -5.16 32.42
C ASP A 292 5.37 -5.97 31.45
N CYS A 293 5.50 -7.30 31.50
CA CYS A 293 4.72 -8.18 30.63
C CYS A 293 3.22 -8.17 30.94
N GLU A 294 2.81 -7.85 32.17
CA GLU A 294 1.41 -7.76 32.56
C GLU A 294 0.80 -6.45 32.04
N ASP A 295 1.53 -5.33 32.20
CA ASP A 295 1.16 -4.04 31.60
C ASP A 295 0.93 -4.17 30.11
N TYR A 296 1.83 -4.86 29.38
CA TYR A 296 1.69 -5.09 27.93
C TYR A 296 0.38 -5.81 27.59
N ARG A 297 0.00 -6.83 28.35
CA ARG A 297 -1.25 -7.58 28.12
C ARG A 297 -2.49 -6.73 28.41
N ILE A 298 -2.46 -5.95 29.49
CA ILE A 298 -3.52 -5.00 29.83
C ILE A 298 -3.69 -3.96 28.74
N HIS A 299 -2.57 -3.39 28.26
CA HIS A 299 -2.60 -2.40 27.19
C HIS A 299 -3.13 -2.99 25.87
N LEU A 300 -2.78 -4.23 25.52
CA LEU A 300 -3.35 -4.92 24.36
C LEU A 300 -4.88 -5.07 24.48
N ALA A 301 -5.37 -5.48 25.64
CA ALA A 301 -6.80 -5.67 25.86
C ALA A 301 -7.61 -4.35 25.76
N ASN A 302 -6.97 -3.22 26.04
CA ASN A 302 -7.56 -1.87 25.94
C ASN A 302 -7.31 -1.20 24.57
N SER A 303 -6.76 -1.93 23.60
CA SER A 303 -6.35 -1.39 22.31
C SER A 303 -7.39 -1.60 21.22
N LEU A 304 -7.29 -0.78 20.18
CA LEU A 304 -8.11 -0.89 18.98
C LEU A 304 -7.23 -0.67 17.75
N MET A 305 -7.41 -1.51 16.73
CA MET A 305 -6.76 -1.38 15.43
C MET A 305 -7.79 -1.13 14.32
N PHE A 306 -7.51 -0.18 13.47
CA PHE A 306 -8.13 -0.04 12.15
C PHE A 306 -7.21 -0.68 11.11
N SER A 307 -7.66 -1.77 10.51
CA SER A 307 -7.03 -2.39 9.35
C SER A 307 -7.67 -1.76 8.12
N ALA A 308 -6.96 -0.83 7.51
CA ALA A 308 -7.44 -0.03 6.39
C ALA A 308 -6.83 -0.54 5.08
N ASP A 309 -7.69 -0.98 4.19
CA ASP A 309 -7.38 -1.55 2.89
C ASP A 309 -8.59 -1.34 2.00
N ASN A 310 -8.42 -0.86 0.76
CA ASN A 310 -9.53 -0.43 -0.08
C ASN A 310 -10.63 -1.51 -0.24
N ALA A 311 -11.84 -1.08 -0.52
CA ALA A 311 -13.03 -1.94 -0.57
C ALA A 311 -13.69 -1.90 -1.95
N HIS A 312 -14.36 -2.99 -2.36
CA HIS A 312 -15.11 -3.01 -3.61
C HIS A 312 -16.36 -2.12 -3.52
N ALA A 313 -16.48 -1.15 -4.42
CA ALA A 313 -17.74 -0.44 -4.64
C ALA A 313 -18.68 -1.25 -5.54
N VAL A 314 -19.98 -0.96 -5.49
CA VAL A 314 -20.95 -1.49 -6.45
C VAL A 314 -20.56 -1.02 -7.85
N HIS A 315 -20.30 -1.98 -8.74
CA HIS A 315 -19.90 -1.67 -10.11
C HIS A 315 -21.12 -1.26 -10.94
N PRO A 316 -21.12 -0.12 -11.64
CA PRO A 316 -22.32 0.40 -12.33
C PRO A 316 -22.86 -0.52 -13.42
N ASN A 317 -22.00 -1.30 -14.09
CA ASN A 317 -22.39 -2.24 -15.13
C ASN A 317 -22.57 -3.69 -14.62
N HIS A 318 -22.29 -3.98 -13.34
CA HIS A 318 -22.34 -5.31 -12.73
C HIS A 318 -22.91 -5.24 -11.32
N THR A 319 -24.06 -4.59 -11.17
CA THR A 319 -24.69 -4.36 -9.86
C THR A 319 -25.14 -5.65 -9.18
N ASP A 320 -25.33 -6.72 -9.94
CA ASP A 320 -25.66 -8.07 -9.51
C ASP A 320 -24.46 -8.80 -8.82
N MET A 321 -23.24 -8.32 -9.01
CA MET A 321 -22.06 -8.89 -8.35
C MET A 321 -21.91 -8.45 -6.89
N ALA A 322 -22.63 -7.43 -6.44
CA ALA A 322 -22.65 -6.99 -5.06
C ALA A 322 -23.73 -7.70 -4.24
N ASP A 323 -23.52 -7.77 -2.91
CA ASP A 323 -24.57 -8.20 -1.97
C ASP A 323 -25.83 -7.34 -2.13
N PRO A 324 -27.04 -7.89 -1.97
CA PRO A 324 -28.29 -7.13 -2.21
C PRO A 324 -28.54 -5.99 -1.21
N THR A 325 -27.95 -6.01 -0.01
CA THR A 325 -28.23 -5.04 1.06
C THR A 325 -26.99 -4.34 1.63
N ASN A 326 -25.79 -4.91 1.46
CA ASN A 326 -24.51 -4.35 1.95
C ASN A 326 -23.72 -3.81 0.75
N ARG A 327 -24.09 -2.62 0.31
CA ARG A 327 -23.74 -2.06 -1.00
C ARG A 327 -23.01 -0.73 -0.89
N PRO A 328 -21.67 -0.71 -0.85
CA PRO A 328 -20.92 0.54 -0.81
C PRO A 328 -20.86 1.23 -2.19
N TYR A 329 -20.86 2.55 -2.16
CA TYR A 329 -20.77 3.40 -3.34
C TYR A 329 -19.63 4.42 -3.17
N LEU A 330 -19.05 4.88 -4.28
CA LEU A 330 -18.05 5.94 -4.30
C LEU A 330 -18.62 7.22 -3.68
N ASN A 331 -17.80 7.95 -2.94
CA ASN A 331 -18.19 9.17 -2.21
C ASN A 331 -19.24 8.96 -1.10
N GLY A 332 -19.52 7.73 -0.75
CA GLY A 332 -20.49 7.36 0.29
C GLY A 332 -19.90 7.22 1.68
N GLY A 333 -18.59 7.39 1.83
CA GLY A 333 -17.89 7.27 3.10
C GLY A 333 -17.17 5.94 3.28
N ILE A 334 -16.62 5.74 4.48
CA ILE A 334 -15.76 4.61 4.80
C ILE A 334 -16.57 3.32 4.88
N VAL A 335 -16.04 2.27 4.30
CA VAL A 335 -16.67 0.94 4.27
C VAL A 335 -16.16 0.09 5.42
N ILE A 336 -17.07 -0.45 6.23
CA ILE A 336 -16.78 -1.49 7.22
C ILE A 336 -16.96 -2.84 6.53
N LYS A 337 -15.91 -3.67 6.54
CA LYS A 337 -15.89 -4.98 5.88
C LYS A 337 -16.26 -6.08 6.88
N PHE A 338 -17.23 -6.93 6.55
CA PHE A 338 -17.62 -8.10 7.34
C PHE A 338 -17.47 -9.39 6.53
N ASN A 339 -17.05 -10.46 7.19
CA ASN A 339 -16.98 -11.79 6.59
C ASN A 339 -17.20 -12.89 7.63
N ALA A 340 -18.19 -13.74 7.43
CA ALA A 340 -18.52 -14.84 8.34
C ALA A 340 -17.38 -15.88 8.48
N ASN A 341 -16.53 -16.02 7.45
CA ASN A 341 -15.36 -16.90 7.46
C ASN A 341 -14.11 -16.23 8.04
N GLN A 342 -14.27 -15.06 8.67
CA GLN A 342 -13.19 -14.29 9.30
C GLN A 342 -12.02 -13.95 8.37
N LYS A 343 -12.30 -13.73 7.08
CA LYS A 343 -11.35 -13.12 6.14
C LYS A 343 -11.16 -11.63 6.42
N TYR A 344 -12.15 -11.03 7.06
CA TYR A 344 -12.12 -9.77 7.78
C TYR A 344 -12.42 -10.07 9.23
N CYS A 345 -11.64 -9.53 10.16
CA CYS A 345 -11.77 -9.83 11.59
C CYS A 345 -12.77 -8.92 12.32
N THR A 346 -13.47 -8.06 11.59
CA THR A 346 -14.51 -7.19 12.14
C THR A 346 -15.60 -8.00 12.86
N ASP A 347 -15.87 -7.61 14.09
CA ASP A 347 -16.99 -8.10 14.88
C ASP A 347 -17.94 -6.96 15.30
N ALA A 348 -18.97 -7.29 16.09
CA ALA A 348 -19.95 -6.31 16.53
C ALA A 348 -19.34 -5.23 17.44
N VAL A 349 -18.34 -5.59 18.25
CA VAL A 349 -17.69 -4.67 19.20
C VAL A 349 -16.81 -3.68 18.45
N SER A 350 -15.89 -4.18 17.64
CA SER A 350 -14.97 -3.33 16.85
C SER A 350 -15.72 -2.44 15.86
N ALA A 351 -16.75 -2.96 15.21
CA ALA A 351 -17.61 -2.17 14.32
C ALA A 351 -18.39 -1.07 15.07
N ALA A 352 -18.87 -1.33 16.28
CA ALA A 352 -19.57 -0.31 17.09
C ALA A 352 -18.62 0.80 17.52
N MET A 353 -17.40 0.45 17.96
CA MET A 353 -16.36 1.43 18.30
C MET A 353 -16.01 2.31 17.10
N PHE A 354 -15.82 1.71 15.92
CA PHE A 354 -15.52 2.47 14.70
C PHE A 354 -16.66 3.42 14.31
N ARG A 355 -17.92 2.95 14.36
CA ARG A 355 -19.10 3.80 14.04
C ARG A 355 -19.21 4.99 14.99
N ASP A 356 -18.92 4.80 16.28
CA ASP A 356 -18.94 5.89 17.25
C ASP A 356 -17.88 6.97 16.94
N ILE A 357 -16.66 6.55 16.63
CA ILE A 357 -15.58 7.45 16.21
C ILE A 357 -15.96 8.22 14.93
N CYS A 358 -16.50 7.54 13.92
CA CYS A 358 -16.94 8.18 12.68
C CYS A 358 -18.08 9.17 12.93
N LYS A 359 -19.03 8.83 13.81
CA LYS A 359 -20.10 9.74 14.22
C LYS A 359 -19.57 11.01 14.87
N GLN A 360 -18.60 10.89 15.78
CA GLN A 360 -17.94 12.04 16.41
C GLN A 360 -17.18 12.91 15.40
N ALA A 361 -16.59 12.29 14.38
CA ALA A 361 -15.88 12.96 13.29
C ALA A 361 -16.82 13.52 12.19
N ASP A 362 -18.13 13.29 12.27
CA ASP A 362 -19.10 13.59 11.21
C ASP A 362 -18.68 12.96 9.85
N VAL A 363 -18.34 11.67 9.87
CA VAL A 363 -17.91 10.89 8.70
C VAL A 363 -18.95 9.81 8.39
N PRO A 364 -19.47 9.75 7.16
CA PRO A 364 -20.40 8.70 6.77
C PRO A 364 -19.71 7.34 6.68
N VAL A 365 -20.47 6.28 7.00
CA VAL A 365 -20.00 4.90 6.94
C VAL A 365 -20.95 4.02 6.13
N GLN A 366 -20.37 3.06 5.42
CA GLN A 366 -21.08 2.08 4.63
C GLN A 366 -20.71 0.66 5.12
N THR A 367 -21.39 -0.35 4.63
CA THR A 367 -21.14 -1.74 5.01
C THR A 367 -20.92 -2.58 3.77
N PHE A 368 -19.93 -3.47 3.83
CA PHE A 368 -19.64 -4.45 2.80
C PHE A 368 -19.67 -5.87 3.35
N THR A 369 -20.32 -6.75 2.60
CA THR A 369 -20.15 -8.20 2.69
C THR A 369 -20.06 -8.76 1.26
N ASN A 370 -19.38 -9.87 1.08
CA ASN A 370 -19.43 -10.58 -0.19
C ASN A 370 -20.83 -11.16 -0.44
N ARG A 371 -21.23 -11.32 -1.69
CA ARG A 371 -22.34 -12.21 -2.03
C ARG A 371 -22.07 -13.60 -1.45
N SER A 372 -23.11 -14.27 -0.97
CA SER A 372 -22.97 -15.58 -0.30
C SER A 372 -22.36 -16.68 -1.19
N ASP A 373 -22.41 -16.52 -2.52
CA ASP A 373 -21.87 -17.42 -3.51
C ASP A 373 -20.49 -17.01 -4.08
N ILE A 374 -19.92 -15.89 -3.59
CA ILE A 374 -18.61 -15.38 -4.01
C ILE A 374 -17.64 -15.45 -2.84
N ALA A 375 -16.53 -16.13 -3.03
CA ALA A 375 -15.44 -16.11 -2.05
C ALA A 375 -14.76 -14.73 -2.04
N GLY A 376 -14.65 -14.14 -0.85
CA GLY A 376 -13.91 -12.88 -0.66
C GLY A 376 -12.42 -13.07 -0.58
N GLY A 377 -11.67 -11.99 -0.80
CA GLY A 377 -10.27 -11.87 -0.45
C GLY A 377 -10.08 -11.84 1.08
N SER A 378 -8.84 -11.79 1.51
CA SER A 378 -8.42 -11.51 2.88
C SER A 378 -7.75 -10.15 2.91
N THR A 379 -7.49 -9.61 4.10
CA THR A 379 -6.77 -8.37 4.32
C THR A 379 -5.76 -8.53 5.44
N LEU A 380 -4.99 -7.50 5.72
CA LEU A 380 -3.93 -7.56 6.74
C LEU A 380 -4.44 -7.69 8.19
N GLY A 381 -5.70 -7.32 8.49
CA GLY A 381 -6.23 -7.32 9.85
C GLY A 381 -6.28 -8.69 10.50
N ASN A 382 -6.90 -9.67 9.84
CA ASN A 382 -6.98 -11.04 10.36
C ASN A 382 -5.60 -11.71 10.42
N ILE A 383 -4.67 -11.34 9.53
CA ILE A 383 -3.31 -11.84 9.51
C ILE A 383 -2.50 -11.25 10.67
N SER A 384 -2.53 -9.93 10.86
CA SER A 384 -1.84 -9.24 11.94
C SER A 384 -2.31 -9.70 13.33
N ASN A 385 -3.61 -9.99 13.50
CA ASN A 385 -4.18 -10.52 14.73
C ASN A 385 -3.61 -11.88 15.17
N THR A 386 -2.98 -12.63 14.27
CA THR A 386 -2.26 -13.87 14.64
C THR A 386 -0.98 -13.59 15.43
N GLN A 387 -0.43 -12.38 15.33
CA GLN A 387 0.78 -11.95 16.02
C GLN A 387 0.49 -11.00 17.19
N VAL A 388 -0.50 -10.11 17.03
CA VAL A 388 -0.89 -9.10 18.01
C VAL A 388 -2.43 -9.13 18.09
N ALA A 389 -2.95 -9.95 18.99
CA ALA A 389 -4.39 -10.17 19.14
C ALA A 389 -5.03 -9.03 19.95
N LEU A 390 -5.80 -8.18 19.26
CA LEU A 390 -6.54 -7.07 19.85
C LEU A 390 -7.83 -6.78 19.07
N ASN A 391 -8.70 -5.93 19.62
CA ASN A 391 -9.90 -5.51 18.89
C ASN A 391 -9.52 -4.87 17.57
N THR A 392 -9.99 -5.42 16.45
CA THR A 392 -9.66 -4.92 15.11
C THR A 392 -10.92 -4.79 14.27
N VAL A 393 -11.03 -3.70 13.55
CA VAL A 393 -12.04 -3.48 12.52
C VAL A 393 -11.37 -3.36 11.16
N ASP A 394 -11.82 -4.14 10.19
CA ASP A 394 -11.39 -4.04 8.79
C ASP A 394 -12.27 -3.01 8.09
N ILE A 395 -11.64 -1.97 7.59
CA ILE A 395 -12.27 -0.86 6.90
C ILE A 395 -11.60 -0.63 5.55
N GLY A 396 -12.21 0.19 4.70
CA GLY A 396 -11.58 0.60 3.45
C GLY A 396 -12.32 1.71 2.75
N LEU A 397 -11.70 2.26 1.72
CA LEU A 397 -12.33 3.24 0.84
C LEU A 397 -12.91 2.53 -0.38
N PRO A 398 -14.15 2.86 -0.79
CA PRO A 398 -14.77 2.20 -1.92
C PRO A 398 -14.08 2.57 -3.22
N GLN A 399 -13.77 1.56 -4.04
CA GLN A 399 -13.15 1.76 -5.36
C GLN A 399 -13.71 0.81 -6.42
N LEU A 400 -13.47 1.16 -7.67
CA LEU A 400 -13.71 0.35 -8.86
C LEU A 400 -12.40 -0.07 -9.50
N ALA A 401 -12.43 -1.17 -10.23
CA ALA A 401 -11.27 -1.71 -10.94
C ALA A 401 -10.06 -2.00 -10.03
N MET A 402 -10.31 -2.43 -8.77
CA MET A 402 -9.26 -2.89 -7.85
C MET A 402 -8.32 -3.88 -8.55
N HIS A 403 -7.00 -3.72 -8.35
CA HIS A 403 -5.94 -4.50 -9.00
C HIS A 403 -5.77 -4.24 -10.52
N SER A 404 -6.39 -3.19 -11.06
CA SER A 404 -6.00 -2.62 -12.34
C SER A 404 -4.74 -1.76 -12.17
N PRO A 405 -3.87 -1.62 -13.19
CA PRO A 405 -2.80 -0.62 -13.13
C PRO A 405 -3.33 0.84 -13.13
N TYR A 406 -4.65 1.04 -13.22
CA TYR A 406 -5.31 2.35 -13.12
C TYR A 406 -6.70 2.17 -12.54
N GLU A 407 -6.87 2.53 -11.29
CA GLU A 407 -8.04 2.29 -10.46
C GLU A 407 -8.88 3.55 -10.30
N THR A 408 -10.11 3.45 -9.79
CA THR A 408 -11.01 4.59 -9.65
C THR A 408 -11.67 4.59 -8.28
N ALA A 409 -11.62 5.73 -7.57
CA ALA A 409 -12.26 5.94 -6.27
C ALA A 409 -13.05 7.26 -6.23
N GLY A 410 -13.75 7.50 -5.13
CA GLY A 410 -14.43 8.76 -4.87
C GLY A 410 -13.49 9.82 -4.29
N VAL A 411 -13.56 11.05 -4.78
CA VAL A 411 -12.72 12.18 -4.31
C VAL A 411 -12.94 12.48 -2.83
N LYS A 412 -14.19 12.35 -2.34
CA LYS A 412 -14.54 12.68 -0.93
C LYS A 412 -14.06 11.63 0.06
N ASP A 413 -13.93 10.38 -0.36
CA ASP A 413 -13.68 9.26 0.55
C ASP A 413 -12.29 9.36 1.20
N THR A 414 -11.28 9.91 0.51
CA THR A 414 -9.95 10.18 1.06
C THR A 414 -10.03 11.11 2.27
N GLU A 415 -10.76 12.24 2.14
CA GLU A 415 -10.93 13.18 3.24
C GLU A 415 -11.69 12.57 4.42
N TYR A 416 -12.72 11.76 4.14
CA TYR A 416 -13.46 11.05 5.19
C TYR A 416 -12.53 10.16 6.03
N LEU A 417 -11.62 9.42 5.39
CA LEU A 417 -10.69 8.57 6.12
C LEU A 417 -9.65 9.39 6.90
N VAL A 418 -9.15 10.50 6.36
CA VAL A 418 -8.26 11.43 7.09
C VAL A 418 -8.95 11.97 8.35
N ARG A 419 -10.22 12.39 8.24
CA ARG A 419 -11.01 12.90 9.39
C ARG A 419 -11.26 11.83 10.45
N ALA A 420 -11.66 10.63 10.04
CA ALA A 420 -11.87 9.50 10.95
C ALA A 420 -10.57 9.08 11.64
N ALA A 421 -9.47 8.98 10.90
CA ALA A 421 -8.16 8.66 11.44
C ALA A 421 -7.66 9.74 12.41
N ARG A 422 -7.86 11.02 12.11
CA ARG A 422 -7.56 12.12 13.03
C ARG A 422 -8.33 11.97 14.35
N ALA A 423 -9.64 11.74 14.28
CA ALA A 423 -10.46 11.53 15.48
C ALA A 423 -10.05 10.29 16.27
N PHE A 424 -9.67 9.22 15.58
CA PHE A 424 -9.17 7.98 16.18
C PHE A 424 -7.87 8.20 16.98
N PHE A 425 -6.98 9.06 16.49
CA PHE A 425 -5.71 9.35 17.15
C PHE A 425 -5.78 10.53 18.14
N SER A 426 -6.91 11.20 18.27
CA SER A 426 -7.14 12.22 19.28
C SER A 426 -7.80 11.65 20.52
#